data_4ca627228a3a283c095e1e4b28ad6905
#
_entry.id   4ca627228a3a283c095e1e4b28ad6905
#
_cell.length_a   1.000
_cell.length_b   1.000
_cell.length_c   1.000
_cell.angle_alpha   90.00
_cell.angle_beta   90.00
_cell.angle_gamma   90.00
#
_symmetry.space_group_name_H-M   'P 1'
#
loop_
_entity.id
_entity.type
_entity.pdbx_description
1 polymer ?
#
loop_
_entity_poly.entity_id
_entity_poly.type
_entity_poly.pdbx_seq_one_letter_code
_entity_poly.pdbx_strand_id
1 'polypeptide(L)'
;NSLPATISADMWSHQYDQQLNQISCSIQQGTPIFGTNGSQSNLFGLEPNYGCCTANFSQGWPKLALSAFMKTEKGLLSAVLVPSSVQLERGGEKARVTLETEYPFRDSLLYSVHCEHPVRFELAVRVPAFAESAEADGQPVQPGEIWRTERLWQDGDSVEVKLHFAARLVPEADGMAYVERGPLVFALPLAAKHYPWEYESHGVTRKAPYCDWIILSEQD
;
A
#
# COMPACT_ATOMS: atom_id res chain seq x y z
N ASN A 1 3.98 3.82 -6.79
CA ASN A 1 3.69 3.58 -8.23
C ASN A 1 2.90 2.30 -8.50
N SER A 2 2.64 1.50 -7.52
CA SER A 2 1.92 0.23 -7.65
C SER A 2 0.52 0.31 -7.04
N LEU A 3 -0.06 1.47 -7.02
CA LEU A 3 -1.30 1.72 -6.33
C LEU A 3 -2.48 1.75 -7.31
N PRO A 4 -3.68 1.41 -6.87
CA PRO A 4 -4.88 1.49 -7.70
C PRO A 4 -5.09 2.84 -8.37
N ALA A 5 -4.64 3.94 -7.73
CA ALA A 5 -4.72 5.29 -8.29
C ALA A 5 -3.83 5.52 -9.52
N THR A 6 -2.88 4.63 -9.78
CA THR A 6 -1.84 4.77 -10.81
C THR A 6 -1.90 3.72 -11.89
N ILE A 7 -2.89 2.85 -11.82
CA ILE A 7 -3.11 1.75 -12.74
C ILE A 7 -4.57 1.74 -13.13
N SER A 8 -4.86 1.52 -14.42
CA SER A 8 -6.23 1.31 -14.88
C SER A 8 -6.82 0.03 -14.29
N ALA A 9 -8.17 -0.02 -14.16
CA ALA A 9 -8.86 -1.18 -13.58
C ALA A 9 -8.61 -2.49 -14.34
N ASP A 10 -8.33 -2.40 -15.64
CA ASP A 10 -7.96 -3.53 -16.50
C ASP A 10 -6.46 -3.85 -16.46
N MET A 11 -5.67 -3.08 -15.70
CA MET A 11 -4.22 -3.19 -15.55
C MET A 11 -3.40 -2.97 -16.85
N TRP A 12 -4.00 -2.42 -17.90
CA TRP A 12 -3.31 -2.16 -19.16
C TRP A 12 -2.52 -0.85 -19.15
N SER A 13 -2.97 0.15 -18.40
CA SER A 13 -2.35 1.47 -18.40
C SER A 13 -1.91 1.84 -16.99
N HIS A 14 -0.80 2.56 -16.89
CA HIS A 14 -0.27 3.08 -15.63
C HIS A 14 0.38 4.44 -15.85
N GLN A 15 0.61 5.17 -14.77
CA GLN A 15 1.35 6.42 -14.77
C GLN A 15 2.69 6.24 -14.08
N TYR A 16 3.77 6.75 -14.68
CA TYR A 16 5.11 6.63 -14.11
C TYR A 16 5.34 7.63 -12.99
N ASP A 17 5.24 8.93 -13.31
CA ASP A 17 5.40 10.01 -12.34
C ASP A 17 4.06 10.60 -11.95
N GLN A 18 3.87 10.83 -10.66
CA GLN A 18 2.62 11.34 -10.08
C GLN A 18 2.90 12.33 -8.97
N GLN A 19 1.94 13.24 -8.77
CA GLN A 19 1.88 14.15 -7.65
C GLN A 19 0.50 14.07 -6.98
N LEU A 20 0.45 14.34 -5.67
CA LEU A 20 -0.80 14.35 -4.91
C LEU A 20 -1.84 15.33 -5.44
N ASN A 21 -1.39 16.50 -5.88
CA ASN A 21 -2.23 17.58 -6.39
C ASN A 21 -2.10 17.72 -7.92
N GLN A 22 -1.85 16.62 -8.61
CA GLN A 22 -1.73 16.62 -10.06
C GLN A 22 -3.09 16.89 -10.70
N ILE A 23 -3.17 17.95 -11.52
CA ILE A 23 -4.38 18.40 -12.20
C ILE A 23 -4.50 17.88 -13.63
N SER A 24 -3.44 17.30 -14.18
CA SER A 24 -3.44 16.73 -15.52
C SER A 24 -2.40 15.64 -15.69
N CYS A 25 -2.69 14.68 -16.59
CA CYS A 25 -1.72 13.74 -17.12
C CYS A 25 -1.53 14.10 -18.59
N SER A 26 -0.40 14.71 -18.94
CA SER A 26 -0.16 15.22 -20.30
C SER A 26 1.32 15.22 -20.64
N ILE A 27 1.63 15.41 -21.92
CA ILE A 27 3.01 15.62 -22.37
C ILE A 27 3.49 16.97 -21.84
N GLN A 28 4.54 16.94 -21.04
CA GLN A 28 5.18 18.14 -20.52
C GLN A 28 6.27 18.60 -21.48
N GLN A 29 6.10 19.78 -22.09
CA GLN A 29 7.12 20.39 -22.94
C GLN A 29 7.92 21.43 -22.13
N GLY A 30 9.21 21.52 -22.39
CA GLY A 30 10.09 22.43 -21.70
C GLY A 30 10.64 21.86 -20.40
N THR A 31 10.31 22.47 -19.27
CA THR A 31 10.72 21.98 -17.95
C THR A 31 9.66 21.00 -17.42
N PRO A 32 9.94 19.69 -17.40
CA PRO A 32 8.99 18.73 -16.86
C PRO A 32 8.83 18.95 -15.35
N ILE A 33 7.67 18.56 -14.80
CA ILE A 33 7.38 18.62 -13.36
C ILE A 33 8.46 17.87 -12.56
N PHE A 34 8.92 16.73 -13.09
CA PHE A 34 10.02 15.96 -12.54
C PHE A 34 11.28 16.18 -13.38
N GLY A 35 12.25 16.89 -12.87
CA GLY A 35 13.43 17.33 -13.59
C GLY A 35 14.37 16.22 -14.10
N THR A 36 14.15 14.96 -13.71
CA THR A 36 14.97 13.81 -14.09
C THR A 36 14.35 12.94 -15.20
N ASN A 37 13.09 13.17 -15.54
CA ASN A 37 12.33 12.32 -16.46
C ASN A 37 11.93 13.08 -17.74
N GLY A 38 11.60 12.34 -18.79
CA GLY A 38 11.21 12.93 -20.05
C GLY A 38 9.77 13.50 -20.05
N SER A 39 9.43 14.20 -21.13
CA SER A 39 8.14 14.88 -21.30
C SER A 39 6.91 13.95 -21.19
N GLN A 40 7.08 12.65 -21.43
CA GLN A 40 6.02 11.65 -21.41
C GLN A 40 5.84 10.96 -20.05
N SER A 41 6.64 11.26 -19.06
CA SER A 41 6.58 10.60 -17.74
C SER A 41 5.27 10.78 -16.99
N ASN A 42 4.50 11.81 -17.35
CA ASN A 42 3.19 12.10 -16.78
C ASN A 42 2.02 11.53 -17.56
N LEU A 43 2.24 10.89 -18.70
CA LEU A 43 1.17 10.23 -19.43
C LEU A 43 0.63 9.03 -18.65
N PHE A 44 -0.66 8.80 -18.78
CA PHE A 44 -1.30 7.59 -18.33
C PHE A 44 -1.39 6.63 -19.51
N GLY A 45 -0.58 5.57 -19.52
CA GLY A 45 -0.46 4.79 -20.73
C GLY A 45 0.10 3.40 -20.55
N LEU A 46 0.26 2.71 -21.69
CA LEU A 46 0.74 1.33 -21.76
C LEU A 46 2.21 1.24 -21.39
N GLU A 47 2.99 2.17 -21.88
CA GLU A 47 4.44 2.17 -21.70
C GLU A 47 5.01 3.56 -21.98
N PRO A 48 4.89 4.50 -21.05
CA PRO A 48 5.41 5.84 -21.24
C PRO A 48 6.94 5.88 -21.18
N ASN A 49 7.61 5.10 -22.04
CA ASN A 49 9.07 4.96 -22.15
C ASN A 49 9.81 4.44 -20.90
N TYR A 50 9.14 3.75 -19.99
CA TYR A 50 9.72 3.27 -18.74
C TYR A 50 9.51 1.76 -18.54
N GLY A 51 9.95 0.96 -19.51
CA GLY A 51 9.79 -0.50 -19.51
C GLY A 51 10.39 -1.20 -18.29
N CYS A 52 11.43 -0.63 -17.66
CA CYS A 52 12.01 -1.17 -16.42
C CYS A 52 11.00 -1.19 -15.28
N CYS A 53 10.17 -0.16 -15.14
CA CYS A 53 9.17 -0.08 -14.07
C CYS A 53 8.02 -1.04 -14.31
N THR A 54 7.55 -1.16 -15.54
CA THR A 54 6.56 -2.15 -15.94
C THR A 54 7.05 -3.58 -15.66
N ALA A 55 8.29 -3.90 -16.04
CA ALA A 55 8.88 -5.23 -15.84
C ALA A 55 9.07 -5.58 -14.35
N ASN A 56 9.35 -4.60 -13.51
CA ASN A 56 9.62 -4.81 -12.08
C ASN A 56 8.39 -4.65 -11.18
N PHE A 57 7.30 -4.12 -11.69
CA PHE A 57 6.07 -3.86 -10.94
C PHE A 57 5.55 -5.09 -10.19
N SER A 58 5.49 -6.23 -10.88
CA SER A 58 4.95 -7.47 -10.32
C SER A 58 5.75 -8.04 -9.14
N GLN A 59 7.01 -7.62 -8.95
CA GLN A 59 7.86 -8.08 -7.85
C GLN A 59 7.41 -7.54 -6.48
N GLY A 60 6.64 -6.46 -6.45
CA GLY A 60 6.19 -5.84 -5.20
C GLY A 60 5.27 -6.75 -4.40
N TRP A 61 4.33 -7.40 -5.05
CA TRP A 61 3.31 -8.22 -4.40
C TRP A 61 3.86 -9.47 -3.68
N PRO A 62 4.69 -10.30 -4.30
CA PRO A 62 5.32 -11.42 -3.59
C PRO A 62 6.17 -10.95 -2.41
N LYS A 63 6.94 -9.87 -2.56
CA LYS A 63 7.76 -9.31 -1.49
C LYS A 63 6.91 -8.79 -0.33
N LEU A 64 5.79 -8.13 -0.61
CA LEU A 64 4.84 -7.70 0.41
C LEU A 64 4.28 -8.91 1.18
N ALA A 65 3.83 -9.94 0.48
CA ALA A 65 3.29 -11.16 1.10
C ALA A 65 4.33 -11.86 1.98
N LEU A 66 5.57 -11.99 1.49
CA LEU A 66 6.68 -12.59 2.25
C LEU A 66 7.09 -11.74 3.47
N SER A 67 6.76 -10.46 3.50
CA SER A 67 7.09 -9.53 4.58
C SER A 67 5.96 -9.34 5.59
N ALA A 68 4.77 -9.91 5.35
CA ALA A 68 3.62 -9.74 6.25
C ALA A 68 3.93 -10.27 7.64
N PHE A 69 4.46 -11.49 7.72
CA PHE A 69 4.95 -12.09 8.94
C PHE A 69 6.42 -12.49 8.81
N MET A 70 7.18 -12.26 9.86
CA MET A 70 8.57 -12.67 9.97
C MET A 70 8.73 -13.69 11.10
N LYS A 71 9.51 -14.72 10.86
CA LYS A 71 9.87 -15.70 11.89
C LYS A 71 10.91 -15.09 12.85
N THR A 72 10.70 -15.25 14.14
CA THR A 72 11.65 -14.87 15.19
C THR A 72 12.13 -16.11 15.95
N GLU A 73 13.12 -15.96 16.83
CA GLU A 73 13.58 -17.06 17.70
C GLU A 73 12.46 -17.59 18.59
N LYS A 74 11.53 -16.73 19.02
CA LYS A 74 10.45 -17.08 19.94
C LYS A 74 9.10 -17.32 19.28
N GLY A 75 8.92 -16.96 18.01
CA GLY A 75 7.64 -17.12 17.32
C GLY A 75 7.54 -16.30 16.05
N LEU A 76 6.61 -15.36 16.00
CA LEU A 76 6.25 -14.56 14.83
C LEU A 76 6.23 -13.06 15.12
N LEU A 77 6.66 -12.27 14.14
CA LEU A 77 6.45 -10.83 14.10
C LEU A 77 5.53 -10.48 12.94
N SER A 78 4.37 -9.90 13.21
CA SER A 78 3.56 -9.20 12.21
C SER A 78 4.22 -7.88 11.88
N ALA A 79 4.93 -7.85 10.75
CA ALA A 79 5.76 -6.71 10.35
C ALA A 79 5.04 -5.75 9.41
N VAL A 80 4.19 -6.28 8.52
CA VAL A 80 3.32 -5.51 7.62
C VAL A 80 1.87 -5.86 7.92
N LEU A 81 1.07 -4.85 8.23
CA LEU A 81 -0.29 -5.01 8.75
C LEU A 81 -1.31 -5.19 7.60
N VAL A 82 -1.21 -6.29 6.89
CA VAL A 82 -2.11 -6.66 5.77
C VAL A 82 -2.86 -7.94 6.09
N PRO A 83 -4.10 -8.12 5.61
CA PRO A 83 -4.83 -9.38 5.77
C PRO A 83 -3.98 -10.54 5.27
N SER A 84 -3.66 -11.49 6.14
CA SER A 84 -2.73 -12.57 5.81
C SER A 84 -2.80 -13.70 6.83
N SER A 85 -2.25 -14.84 6.46
CA SER A 85 -2.18 -16.02 7.31
C SER A 85 -0.80 -16.66 7.19
N VAL A 86 -0.25 -17.12 8.30
CA VAL A 86 1.04 -17.78 8.37
C VAL A 86 0.94 -19.07 9.20
N GLN A 87 1.69 -20.08 8.81
CA GLN A 87 1.88 -21.29 9.58
C GLN A 87 3.24 -21.27 10.28
N LEU A 88 3.25 -21.70 11.53
CA LEU A 88 4.48 -21.97 12.27
C LEU A 88 4.44 -23.37 12.84
N GLU A 89 5.62 -23.94 13.06
CA GLU A 89 5.81 -25.18 13.78
C GLU A 89 6.78 -24.92 14.93
N ARG A 90 6.41 -25.35 16.14
CA ARG A 90 7.20 -25.15 17.32
C ARG A 90 6.98 -26.27 18.31
N GLY A 91 8.08 -26.88 18.79
CA GLY A 91 8.01 -28.01 19.69
C GLY A 91 7.34 -29.27 19.13
N GLY A 92 7.32 -29.38 17.77
CA GLY A 92 6.65 -30.47 17.08
C GLY A 92 5.17 -30.21 16.78
N GLU A 93 4.60 -29.12 17.29
CA GLU A 93 3.21 -28.73 17.10
C GLU A 93 3.07 -27.62 16.08
N LYS A 94 1.94 -27.61 15.37
CA LYS A 94 1.63 -26.65 14.30
C LYS A 94 0.55 -25.69 14.74
N ALA A 95 0.74 -24.42 14.40
CA ALA A 95 -0.29 -23.40 14.54
C ALA A 95 -0.40 -22.58 13.25
N ARG A 96 -1.59 -22.03 13.00
CA ARG A 96 -1.85 -21.00 12.00
C ARG A 96 -2.26 -19.73 12.71
N VAL A 97 -1.59 -18.64 12.40
CA VAL A 97 -1.98 -17.29 12.84
C VAL A 97 -2.56 -16.55 11.64
N THR A 98 -3.76 -15.99 11.81
CA THR A 98 -4.45 -15.21 10.79
C THR A 98 -4.63 -13.78 11.29
N LEU A 99 -4.28 -12.81 10.46
CA LEU A 99 -4.61 -11.40 10.65
C LEU A 99 -5.80 -11.05 9.78
N GLU A 100 -6.91 -10.69 10.42
CA GLU A 100 -8.09 -10.12 9.79
C GLU A 100 -8.10 -8.61 10.06
N THR A 101 -8.17 -7.81 8.99
CA THR A 101 -8.16 -6.35 9.10
C THR A 101 -8.61 -5.69 7.81
N GLU A 102 -9.16 -4.49 7.92
CA GLU A 102 -9.36 -3.55 6.82
C GLU A 102 -8.35 -2.39 6.88
N TYR A 103 -7.25 -2.56 7.61
CA TYR A 103 -6.16 -1.56 7.65
C TYR A 103 -5.59 -1.34 6.23
N PRO A 104 -5.37 -0.12 5.78
CA PRO A 104 -5.34 1.14 6.55
C PRO A 104 -6.67 1.91 6.62
N PHE A 105 -7.77 1.37 6.12
CA PHE A 105 -9.08 2.05 6.09
C PHE A 105 -9.82 1.97 7.43
N ARG A 106 -9.53 0.94 8.22
CA ARG A 106 -9.99 0.74 9.60
C ARG A 106 -8.79 0.55 10.52
N ASP A 107 -9.03 0.76 11.80
CA ASP A 107 -7.97 0.88 12.80
C ASP A 107 -7.80 -0.40 13.65
N SER A 108 -8.62 -1.44 13.41
CA SER A 108 -8.55 -2.71 14.14
C SER A 108 -7.81 -3.79 13.38
N LEU A 109 -7.02 -4.55 14.12
CA LEU A 109 -6.27 -5.71 13.69
C LEU A 109 -6.69 -6.89 14.59
N LEU A 110 -7.32 -7.91 14.04
CA LEU A 110 -7.70 -9.10 14.77
C LEU A 110 -6.77 -10.26 14.40
N TYR A 111 -6.00 -10.73 15.36
CA TYR A 111 -5.16 -11.92 15.22
C TYR A 111 -5.89 -13.12 15.82
N SER A 112 -6.08 -14.18 15.05
CA SER A 112 -6.69 -15.43 15.49
C SER A 112 -5.69 -16.58 15.36
N VAL A 113 -5.68 -17.48 16.33
CA VAL A 113 -4.79 -18.66 16.36
C VAL A 113 -5.63 -19.92 16.18
N HIS A 114 -5.18 -20.79 15.27
CA HIS A 114 -5.75 -22.13 15.06
C HIS A 114 -4.67 -23.19 15.21
N CYS A 115 -4.92 -24.16 16.05
CA CYS A 115 -4.00 -25.28 16.29
C CYS A 115 -4.74 -26.52 16.75
N GLU A 116 -4.22 -27.69 16.43
CA GLU A 116 -4.79 -28.97 16.86
C GLU A 116 -4.46 -29.27 18.33
N HIS A 117 -3.23 -28.87 18.74
CA HIS A 117 -2.77 -28.97 20.12
C HIS A 117 -2.20 -27.62 20.58
N PRO A 118 -2.27 -27.30 21.90
CA PRO A 118 -1.76 -26.04 22.40
C PRO A 118 -0.28 -25.82 22.07
N VAL A 119 0.08 -24.63 21.54
CA VAL A 119 1.44 -24.31 21.10
C VAL A 119 1.92 -23.04 21.79
N ARG A 120 3.10 -23.11 22.41
CA ARG A 120 3.74 -21.95 23.04
C ARG A 120 4.60 -21.18 22.05
N PHE A 121 4.25 -19.91 21.81
CA PHE A 121 5.06 -19.01 21.02
C PHE A 121 4.80 -17.53 21.37
N GLU A 122 5.73 -16.67 20.96
CA GLU A 122 5.57 -15.22 21.01
C GLU A 122 4.87 -14.73 19.73
N LEU A 123 3.80 -13.98 19.89
CA LEU A 123 3.26 -13.12 18.85
C LEU A 123 3.73 -11.67 19.10
N ALA A 124 4.44 -11.12 18.15
CA ALA A 124 4.88 -9.74 18.14
C ALA A 124 4.18 -8.96 17.03
N VAL A 125 3.83 -7.70 17.29
CA VAL A 125 3.17 -6.81 16.32
C VAL A 125 3.91 -5.48 16.27
N ARG A 126 4.30 -5.05 15.08
CA ARG A 126 4.90 -3.73 14.86
C ARG A 126 3.82 -2.65 14.91
N VAL A 127 3.83 -1.84 15.95
CA VAL A 127 2.92 -0.69 16.09
C VAL A 127 3.49 0.49 15.30
N PRO A 128 2.74 1.07 14.34
CA PRO A 128 3.24 2.19 13.55
C PRO A 128 3.56 3.41 14.40
N ALA A 129 4.71 4.04 14.14
CA ALA A 129 5.14 5.25 14.87
C ALA A 129 4.28 6.48 14.60
N PHE A 130 3.54 6.48 13.49
CA PHE A 130 2.63 7.57 13.11
C PHE A 130 1.20 7.40 13.69
N ALA A 131 0.94 6.35 14.46
CA ALA A 131 -0.29 6.28 15.26
C ALA A 131 -0.25 7.31 16.41
N GLU A 132 -1.38 7.91 16.73
CA GLU A 132 -1.48 8.82 17.87
C GLU A 132 -1.48 8.06 19.20
N SER A 133 -2.14 6.92 19.20
CA SER A 133 -2.15 5.96 20.29
C SER A 133 -2.42 4.56 19.77
N ALA A 134 -2.14 3.55 20.57
CA ALA A 134 -2.45 2.17 20.27
C ALA A 134 -2.81 1.41 21.54
N GLU A 135 -3.60 0.36 21.38
CA GLU A 135 -3.94 -0.61 22.39
C GLU A 135 -3.75 -2.01 21.82
N ALA A 136 -3.24 -2.92 22.62
CA ALA A 136 -3.15 -4.33 22.29
C ALA A 136 -3.60 -5.18 23.46
N ASP A 137 -4.50 -6.12 23.22
CA ASP A 137 -5.08 -6.98 24.26
C ASP A 137 -5.66 -6.18 25.44
N GLY A 138 -6.29 -5.02 25.13
CA GLY A 138 -6.88 -4.10 26.11
C GLY A 138 -5.88 -3.28 26.93
N GLN A 139 -4.59 -3.28 26.58
CA GLN A 139 -3.55 -2.51 27.25
C GLN A 139 -2.93 -1.47 26.33
N PRO A 140 -2.64 -0.26 26.83
CA PRO A 140 -1.95 0.76 26.04
C PRO A 140 -0.58 0.29 25.55
N VAL A 141 -0.26 0.66 24.30
CA VAL A 141 1.04 0.39 23.68
C VAL A 141 1.59 1.67 23.07
N GLN A 142 2.88 1.89 23.23
CA GLN A 142 3.55 3.08 22.66
C GLN A 142 3.68 2.96 21.14
N PRO A 143 3.20 3.93 20.35
CA PRO A 143 3.47 3.99 18.93
C PRO A 143 4.99 3.95 18.62
N GLY A 144 5.36 3.21 17.58
CA GLY A 144 6.77 2.99 17.20
C GLY A 144 7.41 1.76 17.84
N GLU A 145 6.80 1.17 18.85
CA GLU A 145 7.30 -0.04 19.50
C GLU A 145 6.81 -1.33 18.83
N ILE A 146 7.42 -2.43 19.20
CA ILE A 146 6.95 -3.78 18.89
C ILE A 146 6.28 -4.32 20.14
N TRP A 147 4.96 -4.40 20.11
CA TRP A 147 4.21 -5.10 21.16
C TRP A 147 4.47 -6.61 21.09
N ARG A 148 4.51 -7.27 22.25
CA ARG A 148 4.84 -8.69 22.35
C ARG A 148 3.97 -9.37 23.40
N THR A 149 3.49 -10.57 23.06
CA THR A 149 2.85 -11.47 24.02
C THR A 149 3.34 -12.91 23.80
N GLU A 150 3.78 -13.56 24.83
CA GLU A 150 4.14 -14.99 24.82
C GLU A 150 3.18 -15.76 25.70
N ARG A 151 2.49 -16.71 25.14
CA ARG A 151 1.55 -17.58 25.88
C ARG A 151 1.47 -18.98 25.27
N LEU A 152 0.83 -19.89 25.98
CA LEU A 152 0.40 -21.19 25.45
C LEU A 152 -0.93 -20.95 24.73
N TRP A 153 -0.86 -20.84 23.41
CA TRP A 153 -2.02 -20.58 22.56
C TRP A 153 -2.87 -21.85 22.40
N GLN A 154 -4.17 -21.68 22.45
CA GLN A 154 -5.17 -22.72 22.17
C GLN A 154 -5.94 -22.37 20.90
N ASP A 155 -6.61 -23.37 20.32
CA ASP A 155 -7.46 -23.15 19.16
C ASP A 155 -8.58 -22.14 19.47
N GLY A 156 -8.74 -21.16 18.61
CA GLY A 156 -9.69 -20.06 18.76
C GLY A 156 -9.22 -18.89 19.63
N ASP A 157 -8.03 -18.95 20.22
CA ASP A 157 -7.46 -17.78 20.90
C ASP A 157 -7.29 -16.62 19.94
N SER A 158 -7.52 -15.41 20.44
CA SER A 158 -7.38 -14.18 19.65
C SER A 158 -6.77 -13.03 20.44
N VAL A 159 -6.24 -12.06 19.70
CA VAL A 159 -5.75 -10.78 20.20
C VAL A 159 -6.22 -9.68 19.28
N GLU A 160 -6.77 -8.63 19.83
CA GLU A 160 -7.11 -7.41 19.11
C GLU A 160 -6.06 -6.34 19.38
N VAL A 161 -5.58 -5.71 18.29
CA VAL A 161 -4.77 -4.48 18.33
C VAL A 161 -5.57 -3.36 17.70
N LYS A 162 -5.76 -2.27 18.43
CA LYS A 162 -6.43 -1.04 17.97
C LYS A 162 -5.39 0.04 17.77
N LEU A 163 -5.45 0.67 16.61
CA LEU A 163 -4.62 1.81 16.26
C LEU A 163 -5.53 3.05 16.20
N HIS A 164 -5.00 4.20 16.57
CA HIS A 164 -5.76 5.44 16.50
C HIS A 164 -5.04 6.44 15.60
N PHE A 165 -5.75 6.93 14.58
CA PHE A 165 -5.24 7.90 13.61
C PHE A 165 -6.24 9.06 13.49
N ALA A 166 -5.76 10.29 13.61
CA ALA A 166 -6.53 11.46 13.20
C ALA A 166 -6.21 11.88 11.77
N ALA A 167 -7.19 12.45 11.11
CA ALA A 167 -6.96 13.14 9.85
C ALA A 167 -6.32 14.51 10.14
N ARG A 168 -5.29 14.87 9.39
CA ARG A 168 -4.60 16.14 9.53
C ARG A 168 -4.29 16.77 8.18
N LEU A 169 -4.30 18.11 8.16
CA LEU A 169 -3.84 18.90 7.03
C LEU A 169 -2.32 19.10 7.17
N VAL A 170 -1.58 18.71 6.15
CA VAL A 170 -0.12 18.87 6.11
C VAL A 170 0.21 19.97 5.11
N PRO A 171 0.79 21.10 5.58
CA PRO A 171 1.20 22.18 4.68
C PRO A 171 2.47 21.83 3.93
N GLU A 172 2.55 22.25 2.67
CA GLU A 172 3.71 22.18 1.80
C GLU A 172 4.40 23.54 1.63
N ALA A 173 5.65 23.52 1.17
CA ALA A 173 6.50 24.71 1.12
C ALA A 173 6.01 25.81 0.15
N ASP A 174 5.20 25.47 -0.83
CA ASP A 174 4.66 26.37 -1.86
C ASP A 174 3.26 26.92 -1.55
N GLY A 175 2.79 26.70 -0.32
CA GLY A 175 1.47 27.11 0.14
C GLY A 175 0.34 26.13 -0.22
N MET A 176 0.67 25.01 -0.84
CA MET A 176 -0.25 23.90 -1.00
C MET A 176 -0.36 23.10 0.31
N ALA A 177 -1.30 22.16 0.35
CA ALA A 177 -1.48 21.27 1.48
C ALA A 177 -2.13 19.97 1.00
N TYR A 178 -1.91 18.91 1.75
CA TYR A 178 -2.61 17.64 1.55
C TYR A 178 -3.21 17.13 2.86
N VAL A 179 -4.14 16.22 2.76
CA VAL A 179 -4.77 15.57 3.92
C VAL A 179 -4.21 14.15 4.04
N GLU A 180 -3.78 13.80 5.24
CA GLU A 180 -3.41 12.43 5.57
C GLU A 180 -4.15 11.90 6.78
N ARG A 181 -4.27 10.58 6.89
CA ARG A 181 -4.75 9.87 8.08
C ARG A 181 -3.99 8.54 8.21
N GLY A 182 -3.15 8.45 9.21
CA GLY A 182 -2.24 7.30 9.33
C GLY A 182 -1.37 7.17 8.08
N PRO A 183 -1.36 6.00 7.41
CA PRO A 183 -0.59 5.82 6.18
C PRO A 183 -1.34 6.27 4.91
N LEU A 184 -2.58 6.72 5.02
CA LEU A 184 -3.37 7.18 3.88
C LEU A 184 -3.09 8.65 3.59
N VAL A 185 -2.90 8.93 2.31
CA VAL A 185 -2.88 10.29 1.77
C VAL A 185 -4.10 10.44 0.86
N PHE A 186 -4.84 11.52 1.05
CA PHE A 186 -6.08 11.77 0.33
C PHE A 186 -5.84 12.74 -0.83
N ALA A 187 -6.38 12.40 -1.99
CA ALA A 187 -6.45 13.27 -3.14
C ALA A 187 -7.88 13.80 -3.32
N LEU A 188 -8.01 15.05 -3.74
CA LEU A 188 -9.29 15.60 -4.14
C LEU A 188 -9.67 15.01 -5.50
N PRO A 189 -10.82 14.33 -5.64
CA PRO A 189 -11.25 13.85 -6.94
C PRO A 189 -11.64 15.03 -7.83
N LEU A 190 -11.01 15.14 -8.99
CA LEU A 190 -11.30 16.15 -9.99
C LEU A 190 -12.06 15.49 -11.14
N ALA A 191 -13.10 16.18 -11.64
CA ALA A 191 -13.71 15.81 -12.91
C ALA A 191 -12.67 15.97 -14.03
N ALA A 192 -12.57 15.00 -14.92
CA ALA A 192 -11.55 15.00 -15.95
C ALA A 192 -12.03 14.44 -17.28
N LYS A 193 -11.49 14.97 -18.37
CA LYS A 193 -11.66 14.44 -19.73
C LYS A 193 -10.44 13.63 -20.13
N HIS A 194 -10.71 12.51 -20.77
CA HIS A 194 -9.71 11.57 -21.26
C HIS A 194 -9.63 11.65 -22.78
N TYR A 195 -8.44 11.90 -23.30
CA TYR A 195 -8.16 11.99 -24.73
C TYR A 195 -7.16 10.89 -25.11
N PRO A 196 -7.48 10.01 -26.08
CA PRO A 196 -6.53 8.99 -26.50
C PRO A 196 -5.34 9.65 -27.21
N TRP A 197 -4.15 9.23 -26.84
CA TRP A 197 -2.90 9.55 -27.51
C TRP A 197 -2.47 8.33 -28.33
N GLU A 198 -2.87 8.31 -29.60
CA GLU A 198 -2.58 7.21 -30.52
C GLU A 198 -1.23 7.44 -31.22
N TYR A 199 -0.45 6.39 -31.39
CA TYR A 199 0.87 6.47 -31.98
C TYR A 199 1.33 5.14 -32.55
N GLU A 200 2.42 5.17 -33.34
CA GLU A 200 3.14 3.98 -33.76
C GLU A 200 4.44 3.80 -32.99
N SER A 201 4.69 2.59 -32.53
CA SER A 201 5.91 2.24 -31.83
C SER A 201 6.35 0.83 -32.25
N HIS A 202 7.61 0.73 -32.71
CA HIS A 202 8.22 -0.54 -33.14
C HIS A 202 7.38 -1.35 -34.14
N GLY A 203 6.73 -0.65 -35.08
CA GLY A 203 5.88 -1.27 -36.09
C GLY A 203 4.50 -1.72 -35.61
N VAL A 204 4.10 -1.32 -34.39
CA VAL A 204 2.78 -1.59 -33.82
C VAL A 204 2.01 -0.28 -33.67
N THR A 205 0.82 -0.22 -34.27
CA THR A 205 -0.10 0.91 -34.08
C THR A 205 -0.81 0.77 -32.73
N ARG A 206 -0.67 1.77 -31.89
CA ARG A 206 -1.36 1.91 -30.61
C ARG A 206 -2.59 2.77 -30.81
N LYS A 207 -3.77 2.17 -30.63
CA LYS A 207 -5.09 2.81 -30.73
C LYS A 207 -5.95 2.53 -29.52
N ALA A 208 -6.90 3.42 -29.24
CA ALA A 208 -7.85 3.24 -28.18
C ALA A 208 -8.59 1.86 -28.29
N PRO A 209 -8.79 1.14 -27.16
CA PRO A 209 -8.46 1.53 -25.79
C PRO A 209 -6.99 1.28 -25.40
N TYR A 210 -6.18 0.67 -26.26
CA TYR A 210 -4.79 0.25 -26.01
C TYR A 210 -3.78 1.28 -26.53
N CYS A 211 -3.84 2.48 -25.97
CA CYS A 211 -2.94 3.60 -26.28
C CYS A 211 -2.62 4.35 -24.98
N ASP A 212 -1.85 5.41 -25.09
CA ASP A 212 -1.65 6.34 -23.99
C ASP A 212 -2.82 7.32 -23.89
N TRP A 213 -2.97 7.96 -22.73
CA TRP A 213 -4.06 8.87 -22.46
C TRP A 213 -3.57 10.20 -21.93
N ILE A 214 -4.06 11.28 -22.51
CA ILE A 214 -3.98 12.61 -21.94
C ILE A 214 -5.24 12.82 -21.11
N ILE A 215 -5.06 13.15 -19.82
CA ILE A 215 -6.14 13.39 -18.89
C ILE A 215 -6.04 14.83 -18.42
N LEU A 216 -7.07 15.61 -18.68
CA LEU A 216 -7.14 17.02 -18.29
C LEU A 216 -8.29 17.22 -17.33
N SER A 217 -8.04 17.92 -16.21
CA SER A 217 -9.10 18.32 -15.31
C SER A 217 -10.06 19.29 -16.00
N GLU A 218 -11.34 19.13 -15.73
CA GLU A 218 -12.33 20.16 -16.02
C GLU A 218 -12.20 21.22 -14.94
N GLN A 219 -11.47 22.29 -15.23
CA GLN A 219 -11.49 23.49 -14.41
C GLN A 219 -12.55 24.41 -14.99
N ASP A 220 -13.52 24.79 -14.17
CA ASP A 220 -14.39 25.91 -14.44
C ASP A 220 -13.66 27.25 -14.26
#